data_cd9836e4af359f2decd742dbd081e32f
#
_entry.id   cd9836e4af359f2decd742dbd081e32f
#
_cell.length_a   1.000
_cell.length_b   1.000
_cell.length_c   1.000
_cell.angle_alpha   90.00
_cell.angle_beta   90.00
_cell.angle_gamma   90.00
#
_symmetry.space_group_name_H-M   'P 1'
#
loop_
_entity.id
_entity.type
_entity.pdbx_description
1 polymer ?
#
loop_
_entity_poly.entity_id
_entity_poly.type
_entity_poly.pdbx_seq_one_letter_code
_entity_poly.pdbx_strand_id
1 'polypeptide(L)'
;MQMFHSKQSLLAGSSYTEVVKYARKEFNTIRKITKRQPYVRSKYFRGDKIFITIFWDHLMQKNRKERTKRLKLYSAAIDLLRNSTEAPETIFDNTNRDVLLHRFYGKTSDGIEFCVQVKEDKRSGRKDFMSVFDKKITK
;
A
#
# COMPACT_ATOMS: atom_id res chain seq x y z
N MET A 1 -8.71 -14.49 -10.67
CA MET A 1 -8.54 -13.64 -9.46
C MET A 1 -9.06 -12.25 -9.76
N GLN A 2 -9.95 -11.76 -8.89
CA GLN A 2 -10.48 -10.43 -9.04
C GLN A 2 -9.50 -9.39 -8.50
N MET A 3 -9.45 -8.22 -9.13
CA MET A 3 -8.58 -7.17 -8.70
C MET A 3 -9.32 -5.82 -8.70
N PHE A 4 -8.87 -4.94 -7.83
CA PHE A 4 -9.40 -3.60 -7.70
C PHE A 4 -8.95 -2.73 -8.89
N HIS A 5 -9.88 -2.03 -9.50
CA HIS A 5 -9.56 -1.08 -10.57
C HIS A 5 -9.49 0.32 -9.98
N SER A 6 -8.27 0.82 -9.82
CA SER A 6 -8.04 2.16 -9.28
C SER A 6 -8.36 3.23 -10.30
N LYS A 7 -8.85 4.37 -9.83
CA LYS A 7 -9.01 5.57 -10.64
C LYS A 7 -7.70 6.36 -10.74
N GLN A 8 -6.69 5.96 -9.98
CA GLN A 8 -5.40 6.63 -9.94
C GLN A 8 -4.45 6.02 -10.96
N SER A 9 -3.67 6.89 -11.63
CA SER A 9 -2.58 6.48 -12.50
C SER A 9 -1.28 6.43 -11.71
N LEU A 10 -0.20 6.01 -12.38
CA LEU A 10 1.13 6.14 -11.79
C LEU A 10 1.41 7.62 -11.51
N LEU A 11 2.09 7.89 -10.39
CA LEU A 11 2.50 9.26 -10.07
C LEU A 11 3.47 9.77 -11.13
N ALA A 12 3.35 11.05 -11.45
CA ALA A 12 4.20 11.71 -12.45
C ALA A 12 5.63 11.84 -11.95
N GLY A 13 6.55 12.00 -12.89
CA GLY A 13 7.96 12.20 -12.59
C GLY A 13 8.81 11.04 -13.07
N SER A 14 10.07 11.36 -13.40
CA SER A 14 11.03 10.38 -13.90
C SER A 14 12.14 10.07 -12.87
N SER A 15 12.28 10.90 -11.86
CA SER A 15 13.31 10.73 -10.82
C SER A 15 12.70 10.47 -9.47
N TYR A 16 13.51 9.88 -8.59
CA TYR A 16 13.10 9.64 -7.20
C TYR A 16 12.66 10.94 -6.52
N THR A 17 13.41 12.02 -6.70
CA THR A 17 13.13 13.31 -6.08
C THR A 17 11.75 13.85 -6.45
N GLU A 18 11.37 13.72 -7.73
CA GLU A 18 10.07 14.16 -8.20
C GLU A 18 8.93 13.29 -7.64
N VAL A 19 9.09 11.99 -7.76
CA VAL A 19 8.04 11.04 -7.37
C VAL A 19 7.80 11.06 -5.86
N VAL A 20 8.88 11.11 -5.06
CA VAL A 20 8.74 11.16 -3.61
C VAL A 20 8.01 12.41 -3.14
N LYS A 21 8.19 13.52 -3.85
CA LYS A 21 7.50 14.78 -3.53
C LYS A 21 5.99 14.61 -3.60
N TYR A 22 5.48 13.98 -4.65
CA TYR A 22 4.05 13.75 -4.83
C TYR A 22 3.51 12.74 -3.81
N ALA A 23 4.23 11.66 -3.59
CA ALA A 23 3.81 10.65 -2.62
C ALA A 23 3.79 11.22 -1.19
N ARG A 24 4.80 11.99 -0.81
CA ARG A 24 4.86 12.67 0.50
C ARG A 24 3.73 13.68 0.67
N LYS A 25 3.37 14.37 -0.39
CA LYS A 25 2.25 15.33 -0.34
C LYS A 25 0.95 14.61 0.04
N GLU A 26 0.69 13.49 -0.58
CA GLU A 26 -0.50 12.68 -0.26
C GLU A 26 -0.43 12.15 1.18
N PHE A 27 0.70 11.61 1.58
CA PHE A 27 0.91 11.14 2.94
C PHE A 27 0.69 12.26 3.97
N ASN A 28 1.24 13.45 3.73
CA ASN A 28 1.09 14.58 4.63
C ASN A 28 -0.36 15.08 4.72
N THR A 29 -1.11 15.01 3.63
CA THR A 29 -2.53 15.35 3.63
C THR A 29 -3.30 14.42 4.58
N ILE A 30 -3.01 13.12 4.52
CA ILE A 30 -3.63 12.14 5.41
C ILE A 30 -3.20 12.37 6.85
N ARG A 31 -1.90 12.63 7.07
CA ARG A 31 -1.35 12.86 8.41
C ARG A 31 -2.04 14.04 9.12
N LYS A 32 -2.37 15.09 8.37
CA LYS A 32 -3.00 16.29 8.96
C LYS A 32 -4.41 16.04 9.46
N ILE A 33 -5.13 15.10 8.87
CA ILE A 33 -6.52 14.83 9.25
C ILE A 33 -6.67 13.65 10.19
N THR A 34 -5.57 13.00 10.55
CA THR A 34 -5.56 11.89 11.48
C THR A 34 -4.84 12.30 12.76
N LYS A 35 -5.35 11.82 13.89
CA LYS A 35 -4.69 12.03 15.19
C LYS A 35 -3.66 10.92 15.41
N ARG A 36 -2.53 11.24 16.03
CA ARG A 36 -1.46 10.30 16.37
C ARG A 36 -0.84 9.71 15.08
N GLN A 37 -0.94 8.40 14.87
CA GLN A 37 -0.37 7.76 13.69
C GLN A 37 -1.29 7.91 12.48
N PRO A 38 -0.75 8.24 11.30
CA PRO A 38 -1.58 8.35 10.09
C PRO A 38 -2.16 7.00 9.67
N TYR A 39 -3.42 7.04 9.26
CA TYR A 39 -4.12 5.84 8.83
C TYR A 39 -5.16 6.19 7.75
N VAL A 40 -5.59 5.17 7.01
CA VAL A 40 -6.78 5.23 6.16
C VAL A 40 -7.75 4.14 6.64
N ARG A 41 -9.06 4.35 6.37
CA ARG A 41 -10.06 3.34 6.71
C ARG A 41 -10.29 2.45 5.51
N SER A 42 -10.32 1.14 5.77
CA SER A 42 -10.45 0.12 4.74
C SER A 42 -11.90 -0.29 4.56
N LYS A 43 -12.39 -0.20 3.35
CA LYS A 43 -13.73 -0.68 3.03
C LYS A 43 -13.80 -2.21 3.16
N TYR A 44 -12.78 -2.91 2.70
CA TYR A 44 -12.72 -4.37 2.82
C TYR A 44 -12.77 -4.83 4.28
N PHE A 45 -12.02 -4.17 5.15
CA PHE A 45 -12.00 -4.48 6.58
C PHE A 45 -13.07 -3.73 7.38
N ARG A 46 -14.15 -3.32 6.71
CA ARG A 46 -15.35 -2.72 7.33
C ARG A 46 -15.08 -1.46 8.14
N GLY A 47 -14.19 -0.63 7.64
CA GLY A 47 -13.85 0.65 8.28
C GLY A 47 -12.68 0.58 9.25
N ASP A 48 -12.04 -0.56 9.40
CA ASP A 48 -10.85 -0.68 10.23
C ASP A 48 -9.74 0.22 9.72
N LYS A 49 -8.94 0.71 10.64
CA LYS A 49 -7.77 1.54 10.31
C LYS A 49 -6.67 0.67 9.73
N ILE A 50 -6.06 1.16 8.66
CA ILE A 50 -4.78 0.61 8.17
C ILE A 50 -3.77 1.74 8.32
N PHE A 51 -2.77 1.53 9.17
CA PHE A 51 -1.72 2.53 9.40
C PHE A 51 -0.76 2.55 8.23
N ILE A 52 -0.29 3.74 7.85
CA ILE A 52 0.47 3.92 6.60
C ILE A 52 1.91 4.35 6.79
N THR A 53 2.41 4.35 8.02
CA THR A 53 3.78 4.81 8.32
C THR A 53 4.84 3.76 7.99
N ILE A 54 4.58 2.49 8.32
CA ILE A 54 5.59 1.43 8.18
C ILE A 54 6.05 1.23 6.73
N PHE A 55 5.19 1.56 5.78
CA PHE A 55 5.54 1.53 4.35
C PHE A 55 6.84 2.31 4.07
N TRP A 56 6.96 3.51 4.67
CA TRP A 56 8.11 4.37 4.44
C TRP A 56 9.40 3.76 4.99
N ASP A 57 9.32 3.08 6.14
CA ASP A 57 10.48 2.41 6.72
C ASP A 57 10.95 1.25 5.83
N HIS A 58 10.01 0.44 5.35
CA HIS A 58 10.32 -0.66 4.44
C HIS A 58 10.87 -0.15 3.11
N LEU A 59 10.33 0.96 2.61
CA LEU A 59 10.79 1.55 1.36
C LEU A 59 12.26 1.93 1.43
N MET A 60 12.71 2.45 2.57
CA MET A 60 14.10 2.88 2.74
C MET A 60 15.10 1.74 2.69
N GLN A 61 14.66 0.51 2.83
CA GLN A 61 15.51 -0.68 2.71
C GLN A 61 15.78 -1.05 1.25
N LYS A 62 15.08 -0.43 0.31
CA LYS A 62 15.24 -0.70 -1.13
C LYS A 62 16.22 0.28 -1.73
N ASN A 63 16.82 -0.10 -2.88
CA ASN A 63 17.67 0.84 -3.61
C ASN A 63 16.81 1.94 -4.25
N ARG A 64 17.47 3.00 -4.72
CA ARG A 64 16.78 4.20 -5.23
C ARG A 64 15.87 3.91 -6.42
N LYS A 65 16.28 3.04 -7.33
CA LYS A 65 15.49 2.66 -8.49
C LYS A 65 14.20 1.94 -8.07
N GLU A 66 14.31 1.02 -7.13
CA GLU A 66 13.17 0.27 -6.62
C GLU A 66 12.23 1.18 -5.83
N ARG A 67 12.77 2.11 -5.05
CA ARG A 67 11.96 3.10 -4.33
C ARG A 67 11.10 3.90 -5.29
N THR A 68 11.68 4.35 -6.40
CA THR A 68 10.97 5.14 -7.41
C THR A 68 9.81 4.34 -8.00
N LYS A 69 10.05 3.10 -8.38
CA LYS A 69 8.99 2.25 -8.93
C LYS A 69 7.83 2.07 -7.96
N ARG A 70 8.13 1.80 -6.70
CA ARG A 70 7.09 1.58 -5.68
C ARG A 70 6.34 2.86 -5.36
N LEU A 71 7.04 3.98 -5.28
CA LEU A 71 6.40 5.27 -5.00
C LEU A 71 5.46 5.72 -6.12
N LYS A 72 5.74 5.35 -7.36
CA LYS A 72 4.83 5.66 -8.47
C LYS A 72 3.46 5.00 -8.28
N LEU A 73 3.41 3.91 -7.54
CA LEU A 73 2.17 3.19 -7.25
C LEU A 73 1.47 3.69 -5.98
N TYR A 74 2.03 4.69 -5.30
CA TYR A 74 1.55 5.10 -3.98
C TYR A 74 0.09 5.54 -3.97
N SER A 75 -0.31 6.43 -4.88
CA SER A 75 -1.69 6.92 -4.94
C SER A 75 -2.68 5.80 -5.24
N ALA A 76 -2.32 4.89 -6.14
CA ALA A 76 -3.13 3.72 -6.46
C ALA A 76 -3.24 2.78 -5.26
N ALA A 77 -2.15 2.62 -4.51
CA ALA A 77 -2.15 1.79 -3.29
C ALA A 77 -3.09 2.37 -2.22
N ILE A 78 -3.01 3.68 -1.99
CA ILE A 78 -3.89 4.34 -1.01
C ILE A 78 -5.35 4.21 -1.44
N ASP A 79 -5.64 4.38 -2.73
CA ASP A 79 -6.99 4.20 -3.27
C ASP A 79 -7.50 2.78 -3.02
N LEU A 80 -6.67 1.78 -3.28
CA LEU A 80 -7.01 0.37 -3.02
C LEU A 80 -7.30 0.14 -1.54
N LEU A 81 -6.44 0.62 -0.66
CA LEU A 81 -6.61 0.45 0.78
C LEU A 81 -7.94 1.02 1.26
N ARG A 82 -8.36 2.16 0.72
CA ARG A 82 -9.61 2.80 1.11
C ARG A 82 -10.85 2.13 0.51
N ASN A 83 -10.79 1.75 -0.75
CA ASN A 83 -11.99 1.51 -1.55
C ASN A 83 -12.19 0.09 -2.05
N SER A 84 -11.16 -0.75 -2.02
CA SER A 84 -11.28 -2.11 -2.52
C SER A 84 -12.19 -2.95 -1.62
N THR A 85 -13.05 -3.75 -2.25
CA THR A 85 -13.84 -4.78 -1.58
C THR A 85 -13.43 -6.18 -2.04
N GLU A 86 -12.44 -6.26 -2.93
CA GLU A 86 -11.96 -7.53 -3.46
C GLU A 86 -11.12 -8.25 -2.40
N ALA A 87 -11.37 -9.55 -2.22
CA ALA A 87 -10.68 -10.34 -1.22
C ALA A 87 -9.20 -10.48 -1.53
N PRO A 88 -8.32 -10.33 -0.53
CA PRO A 88 -6.89 -10.55 -0.73
C PRO A 88 -6.54 -12.02 -0.70
N GLU A 89 -5.34 -12.32 -1.16
CA GLU A 89 -4.69 -13.59 -0.89
C GLU A 89 -4.01 -13.45 0.46
N THR A 90 -4.40 -14.29 1.43
CA THR A 90 -3.89 -14.18 2.80
C THR A 90 -2.99 -15.35 3.12
N ILE A 91 -1.80 -15.06 3.65
CA ILE A 91 -0.82 -16.06 4.03
C ILE A 91 -0.34 -15.79 5.46
N PHE A 92 0.15 -16.83 6.13
CA PHE A 92 0.78 -16.69 7.43
C PHE A 92 2.25 -16.29 7.25
N ASP A 93 2.75 -15.48 8.18
CA ASP A 93 4.19 -15.22 8.27
C ASP A 93 4.89 -16.48 8.72
N ASN A 94 5.96 -16.88 8.04
CA ASN A 94 6.70 -18.11 8.36
C ASN A 94 7.39 -18.04 9.71
N THR A 95 7.73 -16.83 10.18
CA THR A 95 8.46 -16.65 11.43
C THR A 95 7.57 -16.32 12.62
N ASN A 96 6.33 -15.92 12.37
CA ASN A 96 5.40 -15.54 13.44
C ASN A 96 3.96 -15.86 13.05
N ARG A 97 3.38 -16.88 13.69
CA ARG A 97 2.01 -17.35 13.39
C ARG A 97 0.93 -16.34 13.77
N ASP A 98 1.26 -15.35 14.60
CA ASP A 98 0.32 -14.30 14.97
C ASP A 98 0.23 -13.19 13.92
N VAL A 99 1.00 -13.31 12.82
CA VAL A 99 1.03 -12.32 11.77
C VAL A 99 0.43 -12.89 10.48
N LEU A 100 -0.53 -12.17 9.93
CA LEU A 100 -1.10 -12.45 8.61
C LEU A 100 -0.58 -11.42 7.61
N LEU A 101 -0.34 -11.88 6.38
CA LEU A 101 0.02 -11.01 5.27
C LEU A 101 -1.10 -11.08 4.25
N HIS A 102 -1.76 -9.95 4.03
CA HIS A 102 -2.85 -9.84 3.05
C HIS A 102 -2.31 -9.19 1.79
N ARG A 103 -2.39 -9.90 0.67
CA ARG A 103 -1.96 -9.39 -0.63
C ARG A 103 -3.18 -9.03 -1.46
N PHE A 104 -3.38 -7.74 -1.64
CA PHE A 104 -4.45 -7.22 -2.48
C PHE A 104 -3.91 -6.92 -3.86
N TYR A 105 -4.68 -7.23 -4.88
CA TYR A 105 -4.27 -7.00 -6.26
C TYR A 105 -5.12 -5.90 -6.88
N GLY A 106 -4.48 -5.04 -7.65
CA GLY A 106 -5.13 -3.92 -8.28
C GLY A 106 -4.52 -3.59 -9.63
N LYS A 107 -5.18 -2.69 -10.33
CA LYS A 107 -4.74 -2.18 -11.63
C LYS A 107 -4.94 -0.68 -11.66
N THR A 108 -3.90 0.05 -12.05
CA THR A 108 -3.99 1.50 -12.18
C THR A 108 -4.87 1.88 -13.37
N SER A 109 -5.28 3.15 -13.43
CA SER A 109 -6.08 3.64 -14.57
C SER A 109 -5.32 3.59 -15.87
N ASP A 110 -3.99 3.64 -15.84
CA ASP A 110 -3.13 3.50 -17.03
C ASP A 110 -2.66 2.06 -17.26
N GLY A 111 -3.26 1.08 -16.58
CA GLY A 111 -3.14 -0.33 -16.94
C GLY A 111 -2.05 -1.13 -16.24
N ILE A 112 -1.42 -0.59 -15.20
CA ILE A 112 -0.35 -1.29 -14.50
C ILE A 112 -0.94 -2.13 -13.37
N GLU A 113 -0.66 -3.44 -13.38
CA GLU A 113 -1.08 -4.34 -12.31
C GLU A 113 -0.09 -4.26 -11.15
N PHE A 114 -0.63 -4.23 -9.94
CA PHE A 114 0.20 -4.08 -8.74
C PHE A 114 -0.36 -4.89 -7.57
N CYS A 115 0.48 -5.10 -6.57
CA CYS A 115 0.12 -5.78 -5.33
C CYS A 115 0.37 -4.85 -4.15
N VAL A 116 -0.60 -4.80 -3.24
CA VAL A 116 -0.47 -4.07 -1.97
C VAL A 116 -0.46 -5.09 -0.85
N GLN A 117 0.57 -5.06 -0.01
CA GLN A 117 0.70 -5.98 1.10
C GLN A 117 0.38 -5.29 2.42
N VAL A 118 -0.56 -5.87 3.15
CA VAL A 118 -0.99 -5.39 4.47
C VAL A 118 -0.65 -6.45 5.50
N LYS A 119 0.03 -6.03 6.54
CA LYS A 119 0.36 -6.89 7.68
C LYS A 119 -0.73 -6.76 8.73
N GLU A 120 -1.22 -7.88 9.24
CA GLU A 120 -2.18 -7.87 10.33
C GLU A 120 -1.61 -8.65 11.52
N ASP A 121 -1.64 -8.03 12.71
CA ASP A 121 -1.36 -8.70 13.97
C ASP A 121 -2.66 -9.32 14.46
N LYS A 122 -2.73 -10.65 14.50
CA LYS A 122 -3.95 -11.38 14.90
C LYS A 122 -4.38 -11.08 16.33
N ARG A 123 -3.44 -10.79 17.21
CA ARG A 123 -3.74 -10.55 18.64
C ARG A 123 -4.46 -9.23 18.85
N SER A 124 -3.94 -8.16 18.23
CA SER A 124 -4.48 -6.82 18.41
C SER A 124 -5.47 -6.42 17.33
N GLY A 125 -5.43 -7.10 16.18
CA GLY A 125 -6.16 -6.70 14.99
C GLY A 125 -5.53 -5.53 14.26
N ARG A 126 -4.34 -5.06 14.69
CA ARG A 126 -3.67 -3.93 14.06
C ARG A 126 -3.25 -4.27 12.63
N LYS A 127 -3.54 -3.37 11.72
CA LYS A 127 -3.21 -3.52 10.30
C LYS A 127 -2.30 -2.40 9.85
N ASP A 128 -1.24 -2.75 9.11
CA ASP A 128 -0.24 -1.82 8.60
C ASP A 128 -0.02 -2.04 7.11
N PHE A 129 0.03 -0.93 6.36
CA PHE A 129 0.43 -0.96 4.95
C PHE A 129 1.94 -1.17 4.89
N MET A 130 2.36 -2.36 4.46
CA MET A 130 3.78 -2.71 4.42
C MET A 130 4.46 -2.27 3.14
N SER A 131 3.87 -2.61 1.99
CA SER A 131 4.54 -2.39 0.71
C SER A 131 3.56 -2.39 -0.45
N VAL A 132 4.01 -1.82 -1.56
CA VAL A 132 3.35 -1.91 -2.85
C VAL A 132 4.42 -2.21 -3.89
N PHE A 133 4.11 -3.06 -4.84
CA PHE A 133 5.03 -3.41 -5.90
C PHE A 133 4.30 -3.85 -7.16
N ASP A 134 5.00 -3.77 -8.29
CA ASP A 134 4.50 -4.21 -9.57
C ASP A 134 4.31 -5.75 -9.53
N LYS A 135 3.16 -6.21 -9.95
CA LYS A 135 2.83 -7.64 -9.93
C LYS A 135 3.82 -8.49 -10.72
N LYS A 136 4.43 -7.94 -11.75
CA LYS A 136 5.41 -8.67 -12.57
C LYS A 136 6.65 -9.07 -11.80
N ILE A 137 6.96 -8.36 -10.71
CA ILE A 137 8.17 -8.61 -9.91
C ILE A 137 8.00 -9.82 -9.00
N THR A 138 6.78 -10.27 -8.77
CA THR A 138 6.49 -11.36 -7.83
C THR A 138 6.69 -12.76 -8.40
N LYS A 139 7.09 -12.86 -9.63
CA LYS A 139 7.34 -14.17 -10.25
C LYS A 139 8.67 -14.74 -9.81
#